data_ca189a3bbb5647989e1214df60a3bd38
#
_entry.id   ca189a3bbb5647989e1214df60a3bd38
#
_cell.length_a   1.000
_cell.length_b   1.000
_cell.length_c   1.000
_cell.angle_alpha   90.00
_cell.angle_beta   90.00
_cell.angle_gamma   90.00
#
_symmetry.space_group_name_H-M   'P 1'
#
loop_
_entity.id
_entity.type
_entity.pdbx_description
1 polymer ?
#
loop_
_entity_poly.entity_id
_entity_poly.type
_entity_poly.pdbx_seq_one_letter_code
_entity_poly.pdbx_strand_id
1 'polypeptide(L)'
;MFDFKDGRAYEEVAQRTATQMSETYGKECANIVFSPVPASTCEKNVIRYKAFCQRVCELTGAINGFDHVSVSGERLTVHENRKNEKEVRKVNIIEFDDSFFKGKSVLVFDDVITKGLSYAVYANQLENLGANVLGGLFLARTHYKVK
;
A
#
# COMPACT_ATOMS: atom_id res chain seq x y z
N MET A 1 -8.22 10.07 -12.15
CA MET A 1 -7.22 9.05 -11.88
C MET A 1 -5.93 9.61 -11.33
N PHE A 2 -5.37 10.56 -12.04
CA PHE A 2 -4.12 11.17 -11.56
C PHE A 2 -4.31 11.99 -10.30
N ASP A 3 -5.50 12.51 -10.10
CA ASP A 3 -5.79 13.31 -8.91
C ASP A 3 -5.63 12.49 -7.63
N PHE A 4 -5.80 11.18 -7.71
CA PHE A 4 -5.64 10.34 -6.54
C PHE A 4 -4.21 10.41 -6.00
N LYS A 5 -3.23 10.44 -6.89
CA LYS A 5 -1.82 10.51 -6.46
C LYS A 5 -1.50 11.81 -5.74
N ASP A 6 -2.25 12.85 -6.03
CA ASP A 6 -2.05 14.15 -5.41
C ASP A 6 -2.92 14.32 -4.17
N GLY A 7 -3.60 13.27 -3.74
CA GLY A 7 -4.47 13.33 -2.57
C GLY A 7 -5.86 13.85 -2.87
N ARG A 8 -6.19 13.99 -4.16
CA ARG A 8 -7.51 14.42 -4.58
C ARG A 8 -8.28 13.23 -5.12
N ALA A 9 -9.57 13.37 -5.24
CA ALA A 9 -10.44 12.33 -5.78
C ALA A 9 -10.37 11.02 -4.99
N TYR A 10 -9.87 11.07 -3.76
CA TYR A 10 -9.75 9.85 -2.97
C TYR A 10 -11.11 9.30 -2.55
N GLU A 11 -12.10 10.17 -2.45
CA GLU A 11 -13.41 9.70 -1.98
C GLU A 11 -14.03 8.68 -2.93
N GLU A 12 -13.96 8.95 -4.23
CA GLU A 12 -14.52 8.01 -5.20
C GLU A 12 -13.79 6.68 -5.17
N VAL A 13 -12.47 6.71 -5.10
CA VAL A 13 -11.67 5.50 -5.05
C VAL A 13 -11.95 4.75 -3.75
N ALA A 14 -12.10 5.48 -2.65
CA ALA A 14 -12.40 4.87 -1.36
C ALA A 14 -13.76 4.17 -1.39
N GLN A 15 -14.77 4.79 -2.00
CA GLN A 15 -16.08 4.17 -2.12
C GLN A 15 -16.03 2.89 -2.93
N ARG A 16 -15.32 2.89 -4.04
CA ARG A 16 -15.19 1.70 -4.88
C ARG A 16 -14.43 0.60 -4.15
N THR A 17 -13.37 0.97 -3.46
CA THR A 17 -12.55 0.02 -2.71
C THR A 17 -13.38 -0.61 -1.59
N ALA A 18 -14.11 0.22 -0.86
CA ALA A 18 -14.94 -0.26 0.23
C ALA A 18 -16.03 -1.20 -0.26
N THR A 19 -16.65 -0.87 -1.38
CA THR A 19 -17.67 -1.73 -1.97
C THR A 19 -17.10 -3.08 -2.33
N GLN A 20 -15.94 -3.10 -2.96
CA GLN A 20 -15.29 -4.33 -3.35
C GLN A 20 -14.90 -5.18 -2.14
N MET A 21 -14.39 -4.54 -1.09
CA MET A 21 -14.06 -5.24 0.13
C MET A 21 -15.31 -5.84 0.79
N SER A 22 -16.37 -5.07 0.84
CA SER A 22 -17.60 -5.53 1.47
C SER A 22 -18.23 -6.68 0.70
N GLU A 23 -18.15 -6.64 -0.61
CA GLU A 23 -18.68 -7.72 -1.44
C GLU A 23 -17.87 -9.01 -1.29
N THR A 24 -16.58 -8.87 -1.08
CA THR A 24 -15.70 -10.04 -0.97
C THR A 24 -15.68 -10.62 0.43
N TYR A 25 -15.62 -9.77 1.44
CA TYR A 25 -15.39 -10.21 2.82
C TYR A 25 -16.57 -9.96 3.76
N GLY A 26 -17.49 -9.07 3.40
CA GLY A 26 -18.64 -8.79 4.23
C GLY A 26 -18.25 -8.36 5.64
N LYS A 27 -18.81 -9.04 6.62
CA LYS A 27 -18.56 -8.71 8.01
C LYS A 27 -17.13 -8.98 8.45
N GLU A 28 -16.40 -9.80 7.70
CA GLU A 28 -15.02 -10.11 8.03
C GLU A 28 -14.10 -8.91 7.88
N CYS A 29 -14.54 -7.88 7.18
CA CYS A 29 -13.74 -6.66 7.05
C CYS A 29 -13.29 -6.13 8.40
N ALA A 30 -14.10 -6.30 9.44
CA ALA A 30 -13.75 -5.78 10.77
C ALA A 30 -12.50 -6.46 11.34
N ASN A 31 -12.13 -7.62 10.80
CA ASN A 31 -10.96 -8.35 11.26
C ASN A 31 -9.78 -8.23 10.30
N ILE A 32 -9.90 -7.40 9.28
CA ILE A 32 -8.88 -7.26 8.26
C ILE A 32 -8.18 -5.91 8.42
N VAL A 33 -6.87 -5.92 8.31
CA VAL A 33 -6.07 -4.70 8.28
C VAL A 33 -5.96 -4.27 6.83
N PHE A 34 -6.35 -3.03 6.55
CA PHE A 34 -6.22 -2.46 5.21
C PHE A 34 -4.91 -1.68 5.15
N SER A 35 -4.00 -2.07 4.25
CA SER A 35 -2.67 -1.51 4.20
C SER A 35 -2.24 -1.24 2.75
N PRO A 36 -2.09 0.02 2.37
CA PRO A 36 -1.62 0.32 1.01
C PRO A 36 -0.12 0.12 0.89
N VAL A 37 0.32 -0.24 -0.31
CA VAL A 37 1.74 -0.26 -0.62
C VAL A 37 2.23 1.19 -0.53
N PRO A 38 3.27 1.46 0.26
CA PRO A 38 3.68 2.84 0.49
C PRO A 38 4.18 3.56 -0.76
N ALA A 39 3.94 4.86 -0.80
CA ALA A 39 4.50 5.71 -1.84
C ALA A 39 6.00 5.86 -1.61
N SER A 40 6.68 6.51 -2.54
CA SER A 40 8.14 6.55 -2.53
C SER A 40 8.73 7.40 -1.42
N THR A 41 7.99 8.35 -0.88
CA THR A 41 8.48 9.18 0.23
C THR A 41 7.39 9.28 1.29
N CYS A 42 7.81 9.64 2.52
CA CYS A 42 6.85 9.83 3.60
C CYS A 42 5.81 10.88 3.24
N GLU A 43 6.26 11.98 2.66
CA GLU A 43 5.38 13.06 2.28
C GLU A 43 4.34 12.62 1.26
N LYS A 44 4.79 11.95 0.21
CA LYS A 44 3.88 11.44 -0.81
C LYS A 44 2.92 10.40 -0.24
N ASN A 45 3.41 9.59 0.68
CA ASN A 45 2.61 8.55 1.29
C ASN A 45 1.45 9.15 2.08
N VAL A 46 1.73 10.20 2.86
CA VAL A 46 0.70 10.88 3.63
C VAL A 46 -0.32 11.52 2.69
N ILE A 47 0.15 12.24 1.69
CA ILE A 47 -0.73 12.95 0.76
C ILE A 47 -1.65 11.95 0.04
N ARG A 48 -1.10 10.84 -0.40
CA ARG A 48 -1.86 9.89 -1.20
C ARG A 48 -2.81 9.03 -0.35
N TYR A 49 -2.34 8.56 0.79
CA TYR A 49 -3.03 7.46 1.45
C TYR A 49 -3.64 7.74 2.81
N LYS A 50 -3.23 8.79 3.51
CA LYS A 50 -3.72 8.96 4.87
C LYS A 50 -5.23 9.11 4.94
N ALA A 51 -5.78 10.07 4.22
CA ALA A 51 -7.23 10.27 4.21
C ALA A 51 -7.95 9.13 3.53
N PHE A 52 -7.35 8.59 2.47
CA PHE A 52 -7.92 7.47 1.74
C PHE A 52 -8.11 6.25 2.63
N CYS A 53 -7.07 5.87 3.36
CA CYS A 53 -7.15 4.70 4.24
C CYS A 53 -8.16 4.91 5.35
N GLN A 54 -8.17 6.11 5.92
CA GLN A 54 -9.13 6.42 6.97
C GLN A 54 -10.55 6.25 6.43
N ARG A 55 -10.80 6.76 5.23
CA ARG A 55 -12.14 6.70 4.67
C ARG A 55 -12.57 5.26 4.35
N VAL A 56 -11.66 4.48 3.77
CA VAL A 56 -11.97 3.08 3.46
C VAL A 56 -12.33 2.33 4.75
N CYS A 57 -11.56 2.56 5.80
CA CYS A 57 -11.80 1.87 7.05
C CYS A 57 -13.10 2.33 7.71
N GLU A 58 -13.46 3.60 7.56
CA GLU A 58 -14.75 4.08 8.04
C GLU A 58 -15.91 3.42 7.32
N LEU A 59 -15.75 3.19 6.02
CA LEU A 59 -16.82 2.60 5.21
C LEU A 59 -16.95 1.10 5.41
N THR A 60 -15.88 0.41 5.72
CA THR A 60 -15.88 -1.05 5.81
C THR A 60 -15.80 -1.59 7.23
N GLY A 61 -15.35 -0.77 8.16
CA GLY A 61 -15.05 -1.24 9.50
C GLY A 61 -13.69 -1.91 9.64
N ALA A 62 -12.90 -1.92 8.56
CA ALA A 62 -11.58 -2.54 8.60
C ALA A 62 -10.62 -1.78 9.52
N ILE A 63 -9.55 -2.46 9.90
CA ILE A 63 -8.52 -1.88 10.76
C ILE A 63 -7.57 -1.09 9.88
N ASN A 64 -7.29 0.15 10.28
CA ASN A 64 -6.42 1.01 9.49
C ASN A 64 -4.96 0.69 9.76
N GLY A 65 -4.26 0.17 8.75
CA GLY A 65 -2.84 -0.16 8.89
C GLY A 65 -1.89 0.96 8.50
N PHE A 66 -2.42 2.10 8.05
CA PHE A 66 -1.55 3.16 7.53
C PHE A 66 -0.54 3.65 8.57
N ASP A 67 -1.00 3.87 9.81
CA ASP A 67 -0.13 4.42 10.85
C ASP A 67 0.87 3.41 11.39
N HIS A 68 0.78 2.16 11.00
CA HIS A 68 1.67 1.11 11.46
C HIS A 68 2.76 0.77 10.45
N VAL A 69 2.83 1.53 9.37
CA VAL A 69 3.90 1.42 8.38
C VAL A 69 4.41 2.83 8.14
N SER A 70 5.71 2.99 8.15
CA SER A 70 6.29 4.30 7.89
C SER A 70 7.34 4.21 6.79
N VAL A 71 7.45 5.30 6.04
CA VAL A 71 8.50 5.47 5.06
C VAL A 71 9.43 6.51 5.64
N SER A 72 10.62 6.10 6.04
CA SER A 72 11.50 6.98 6.78
C SER A 72 12.74 7.28 5.95
N GLY A 73 12.68 8.24 5.14
CA GLY A 73 13.83 8.74 4.44
C GLY A 73 14.42 7.77 3.43
N GLU A 74 15.59 8.12 2.98
CA GLU A 74 16.29 7.38 1.96
C GLU A 74 17.67 7.02 2.46
N ARG A 75 18.16 5.90 2.02
CA ARG A 75 19.56 5.58 2.23
C ARG A 75 20.21 5.33 0.89
N LEU A 76 21.49 5.51 0.84
CA LEU A 76 22.26 5.28 -0.36
C LEU A 76 22.79 3.86 -0.34
N THR A 77 22.68 3.19 -1.49
CA THR A 77 23.32 1.90 -1.67
C THR A 77 24.25 1.99 -2.85
N VAL A 78 25.33 1.23 -2.80
CA VAL A 78 26.33 1.23 -3.84
C VAL A 78 26.26 -0.11 -4.56
N HIS A 79 26.15 -0.05 -5.88
CA HIS A 79 26.14 -1.25 -6.70
C HIS A 79 27.31 -1.21 -7.66
N GLU A 80 27.74 -2.38 -8.06
CA GLU A 80 28.75 -2.51 -9.11
C GLU A 80 28.06 -3.01 -10.35
N ASN A 81 28.18 -2.25 -11.44
CA ASN A 81 27.51 -2.64 -12.65
C ASN A 81 28.38 -3.58 -13.47
N ARG A 82 27.92 -3.91 -14.69
CA ARG A 82 28.64 -4.88 -15.54
C ARG A 82 30.03 -4.45 -15.91
N LYS A 83 30.27 -3.15 -15.91
CA LYS A 83 31.57 -2.59 -16.28
C LYS A 83 32.47 -2.38 -15.08
N ASN A 84 32.06 -2.90 -13.93
CA ASN A 84 32.76 -2.71 -12.66
C ASN A 84 32.78 -1.26 -12.22
N GLU A 85 31.81 -0.49 -12.68
CA GLU A 85 31.62 0.88 -12.20
C GLU A 85 30.66 0.84 -11.02
N LYS A 86 30.91 1.68 -10.05
CA LYS A 86 30.04 1.73 -8.89
C LYS A 86 28.95 2.76 -9.11
N GLU A 87 27.74 2.37 -8.82
CA GLU A 87 26.58 3.25 -8.90
C GLU A 87 26.00 3.42 -7.52
N VAL A 88 25.53 4.64 -7.25
CA VAL A 88 24.89 4.95 -5.99
C VAL A 88 23.40 5.12 -6.26
N ARG A 89 22.58 4.39 -5.52
CA ARG A 89 21.13 4.47 -5.64
C ARG A 89 20.51 4.84 -4.31
N LYS A 90 19.41 5.56 -4.40
CA LYS A 90 18.64 5.90 -3.23
C LYS A 90 17.57 4.82 -3.02
N VAL A 91 17.49 4.32 -1.81
CA VAL A 91 16.54 3.28 -1.46
C VAL A 91 15.70 3.78 -0.29
N ASN A 92 14.39 3.72 -0.44
CA ASN A 92 13.50 4.11 0.64
C ASN A 92 13.56 3.08 1.76
N ILE A 93 13.43 3.56 2.97
CA ILE A 93 13.42 2.71 4.14
C ILE A 93 11.97 2.59 4.61
N ILE A 94 11.46 1.38 4.62
CA ILE A 94 10.10 1.11 5.06
C ILE A 94 10.18 0.34 6.37
N GLU A 95 9.51 0.88 7.37
CA GLU A 95 9.49 0.27 8.69
C GLU A 95 8.09 -0.15 9.07
N PHE A 96 7.98 -1.29 9.69
CA PHE A 96 6.70 -1.88 10.07
C PHE A 96 6.61 -1.98 11.58
N ASP A 97 5.40 -1.83 12.07
CA ASP A 97 5.09 -2.15 13.47
C ASP A 97 4.88 -3.66 13.54
N ASP A 98 5.94 -4.39 13.76
CA ASP A 98 5.94 -5.85 13.68
C ASP A 98 4.89 -6.48 14.59
N SER A 99 4.81 -6.01 15.81
CA SER A 99 3.88 -6.61 16.76
C SER A 99 2.43 -6.38 16.37
N PHE A 100 2.17 -5.27 15.68
CA PHE A 100 0.81 -4.99 15.22
C PHE A 100 0.40 -5.97 14.12
N PHE A 101 1.30 -6.22 13.16
CA PHE A 101 0.96 -7.04 12.01
C PHE A 101 0.99 -8.54 12.29
N LYS A 102 1.74 -8.95 13.29
CA LYS A 102 1.90 -10.37 13.55
C LYS A 102 0.55 -11.03 13.85
N GLY A 103 0.23 -12.06 13.09
CA GLY A 103 -1.02 -12.79 13.26
C GLY A 103 -2.25 -12.12 12.69
N LYS A 104 -2.07 -10.97 12.02
CA LYS A 104 -3.20 -10.25 11.45
C LYS A 104 -3.43 -10.64 10.01
N SER A 105 -4.69 -10.60 9.60
CA SER A 105 -5.04 -10.75 8.19
C SER A 105 -4.97 -9.38 7.55
N VAL A 106 -4.26 -9.26 6.45
CA VAL A 106 -3.98 -7.98 5.80
C VAL A 106 -4.44 -8.02 4.36
N LEU A 107 -5.17 -6.97 3.97
CA LEU A 107 -5.54 -6.75 2.57
C LEU A 107 -4.72 -5.57 2.07
N VAL A 108 -3.97 -5.79 1.03
CA VAL A 108 -3.04 -4.79 0.51
C VAL A 108 -3.69 -4.03 -0.65
N PHE A 109 -3.52 -2.71 -0.65
CA PHE A 109 -3.98 -1.87 -1.76
C PHE A 109 -2.77 -1.34 -2.50
N ASP A 110 -2.82 -1.33 -3.82
CA ASP A 110 -1.72 -0.83 -4.63
C ASP A 110 -2.26 0.01 -5.77
N ASP A 111 -1.60 1.14 -5.99
CA ASP A 111 -1.86 1.96 -7.16
C ASP A 111 -0.92 1.46 -8.24
N VAL A 112 -1.44 0.62 -9.14
CA VAL A 112 -0.60 -0.03 -10.14
C VAL A 112 0.00 0.93 -11.17
N ILE A 113 -0.37 2.20 -11.09
CA ILE A 113 0.22 3.18 -11.99
C ILE A 113 1.61 3.56 -11.52
N THR A 114 1.88 3.48 -10.23
CA THR A 114 3.16 3.89 -9.70
C THR A 114 4.22 2.83 -9.96
N LYS A 115 5.45 3.30 -9.97
CA LYS A 115 6.59 2.41 -10.12
C LYS A 115 7.37 2.35 -8.83
N GLY A 116 6.74 2.28 -7.73
CA GLY A 116 7.44 2.18 -6.47
C GLY A 116 7.61 0.74 -6.05
N LEU A 117 7.52 0.51 -4.78
CA LEU A 117 7.55 -0.82 -4.22
C LEU A 117 6.38 -1.61 -4.77
N SER A 118 6.63 -2.78 -5.27
CA SER A 118 5.59 -3.58 -5.88
C SER A 118 4.76 -4.29 -4.82
N TYR A 119 3.55 -4.65 -5.20
CA TYR A 119 2.66 -5.42 -4.34
C TYR A 119 3.35 -6.68 -3.82
N ALA A 120 4.01 -7.42 -4.71
CA ALA A 120 4.61 -8.69 -4.33
C ALA A 120 5.68 -8.52 -3.25
N VAL A 121 6.52 -7.50 -3.40
CA VAL A 121 7.57 -7.25 -2.41
C VAL A 121 6.96 -6.85 -1.08
N TYR A 122 5.98 -5.96 -1.10
CA TYR A 122 5.35 -5.49 0.12
C TYR A 122 4.62 -6.62 0.85
N ALA A 123 3.85 -7.41 0.09
CA ALA A 123 3.13 -8.54 0.67
C ALA A 123 4.09 -9.54 1.29
N ASN A 124 5.20 -9.79 0.62
CA ASN A 124 6.20 -10.72 1.12
C ASN A 124 6.83 -10.22 2.42
N GLN A 125 7.07 -8.92 2.51
CA GLN A 125 7.60 -8.34 3.74
C GLN A 125 6.61 -8.51 4.89
N LEU A 126 5.33 -8.29 4.62
CA LEU A 126 4.30 -8.48 5.65
C LEU A 126 4.23 -9.93 6.11
N GLU A 127 4.32 -10.87 5.18
CA GLU A 127 4.29 -12.28 5.54
C GLU A 127 5.49 -12.68 6.36
N ASN A 128 6.64 -12.06 6.10
CA ASN A 128 7.83 -12.32 6.89
C ASN A 128 7.69 -11.83 8.33
N LEU A 129 6.79 -10.88 8.57
CA LEU A 129 6.50 -10.42 9.93
C LEU A 129 5.51 -11.31 10.66
N GLY A 130 4.94 -12.28 9.96
CA GLY A 130 3.93 -13.14 10.55
C GLY A 130 2.49 -12.75 10.22
N ALA A 131 2.30 -11.82 9.30
CA ALA A 131 0.96 -11.44 8.86
C ALA A 131 0.46 -12.42 7.81
N ASN A 132 -0.85 -12.52 7.69
CA ASN A 132 -1.48 -13.34 6.67
C ASN A 132 -2.04 -12.42 5.61
N VAL A 133 -1.37 -12.34 4.46
CA VAL A 133 -1.82 -11.47 3.37
C VAL A 133 -2.91 -12.18 2.58
N LEU A 134 -4.11 -11.60 2.60
CA LEU A 134 -5.26 -12.20 1.95
C LEU A 134 -5.24 -12.00 0.45
N GLY A 135 -4.63 -10.91 0.00
CA GLY A 135 -4.59 -10.58 -1.42
C GLY A 135 -4.41 -9.09 -1.59
N GLY A 136 -4.63 -8.62 -2.80
CA GLY A 136 -4.46 -7.21 -3.10
C GLY A 136 -5.65 -6.65 -3.86
N LEU A 137 -5.92 -5.38 -3.61
CA LEU A 137 -6.85 -4.59 -4.39
C LEU A 137 -6.04 -3.55 -5.13
N PHE A 138 -6.40 -3.34 -6.38
CA PHE A 138 -5.62 -2.45 -7.23
C PHE A 138 -6.52 -1.35 -7.78
N LEU A 139 -5.97 -0.14 -7.84
CA LEU A 139 -6.69 0.95 -8.46
C LEU A 139 -7.00 0.55 -9.90
N ALA A 140 -8.25 0.74 -10.29
CA ALA A 140 -8.75 0.14 -11.51
C ALA A 140 -8.34 0.86 -12.79
N ARG A 141 -7.07 0.90 -13.04
CA ARG A 141 -6.60 1.45 -14.29
C ARG A 141 -6.82 0.48 -15.43
N THR A 142 -6.99 -0.77 -15.09
CA THR A 142 -7.15 -1.79 -16.12
C THR A 142 -8.43 -1.62 -16.92
N HIS A 143 -9.38 -0.87 -16.43
CA HIS A 143 -10.59 -0.65 -17.19
C HIS A 143 -10.34 0.14 -18.47
N TYR A 144 -9.18 0.74 -18.60
CA TYR A 144 -8.84 1.41 -19.83
C TYR A 144 -8.77 0.48 -21.01
N LYS A 145 -8.52 -0.75 -20.76
CA LYS A 145 -8.31 -1.69 -21.81
C LYS A 145 -9.56 -2.29 -22.32
N VAL A 146 -10.55 -2.00 -21.68
CA VAL A 146 -11.77 -2.61 -22.02
C VAL A 146 -12.21 -2.07 -23.31
N LYS A 147 -11.98 -2.44 -23.63
CA LYS A 147 -12.37 -1.86 -24.55
C LYS A 147 -12.34 -2.41 -25.25
#